data_8c309eadccdc15e907e1a68deae917d7
#
_entry.id   8c309eadccdc15e907e1a68deae917d7
#
_cell.length_a   1.000
_cell.length_b   1.000
_cell.length_c   1.000
_cell.angle_alpha   90.00
_cell.angle_beta   90.00
_cell.angle_gamma   90.00
#
_symmetry.space_group_name_H-M   'P 1'
#
loop_
_entity.id
_entity.type
_entity.pdbx_description
1 polymer ?
#
loop_
_entity_poly.entity_id
_entity_poly.type
_entity_poly.pdbx_seq_one_letter_code
_entity_poly.pdbx_strand_id
1 'polypeptide(L)'
;YTSEDVWNAMSSLAEKDLTDQLGIAPGPANGFTLDMIECFEKFGDVMDWAMIILNPFEPWPGQHVLPAAQKNGVKILTRVVDYGGVLHDDVKPGHHFRDGDHRTYRPEGWVDHACEKIEKIRPIADKHGLSMIQLACQWNLAHGPVESVVPTLIQEAGPDAKPIEDKLDDLAALPGENLLSAEEVETIRKIGDNTGCMALKG
;
A
#
# COMPACT_ATOMS: atom_id res chain seq x y z
N TYR A 1 -16.27 2.06 -12.65
CA TYR A 1 -15.16 2.88 -13.15
C TYR A 1 -14.68 2.49 -14.55
N THR A 2 -15.24 1.47 -15.18
CA THR A 2 -15.01 1.14 -16.60
C THR A 2 -16.03 1.76 -17.56
N SER A 3 -16.91 2.65 -17.06
CA SER A 3 -17.97 3.32 -17.85
C SER A 3 -17.45 4.61 -18.49
N GLU A 4 -17.62 4.73 -19.81
CA GLU A 4 -17.31 5.95 -20.58
C GLU A 4 -18.09 7.16 -20.08
N ASP A 5 -19.39 6.99 -19.75
CA ASP A 5 -20.23 8.09 -19.26
C ASP A 5 -19.69 8.70 -17.95
N VAL A 6 -19.15 7.85 -17.06
CA VAL A 6 -18.53 8.32 -15.80
C VAL A 6 -17.28 9.14 -16.11
N TRP A 7 -16.39 8.64 -16.98
CA TRP A 7 -15.15 9.34 -17.31
C TRP A 7 -15.39 10.62 -18.12
N ASN A 8 -16.36 10.63 -19.02
CA ASN A 8 -16.79 11.84 -19.71
C ASN A 8 -17.33 12.90 -18.73
N ALA A 9 -18.13 12.48 -17.74
CA ALA A 9 -18.62 13.37 -16.70
C ALA A 9 -17.47 13.90 -15.82
N MET A 10 -16.52 13.05 -15.43
CA MET A 10 -15.35 13.46 -14.64
C MET A 10 -14.44 14.41 -15.43
N SER A 11 -14.16 14.13 -16.70
CA SER A 11 -13.34 15.01 -17.56
C SER A 11 -13.97 16.40 -17.67
N SER A 12 -15.30 16.50 -17.71
CA SER A 12 -15.99 17.79 -17.73
C SER A 12 -15.75 18.64 -16.46
N LEU A 13 -15.32 18.06 -15.36
CA LEU A 13 -14.93 18.80 -14.16
C LEU A 13 -13.58 19.49 -14.34
N ALA A 14 -12.62 18.81 -14.96
CA ALA A 14 -11.32 19.40 -15.30
C ALA A 14 -11.48 20.49 -16.37
N GLU A 15 -12.31 20.27 -17.40
CA GLU A 15 -12.62 21.28 -18.43
C GLU A 15 -13.26 22.56 -17.87
N LYS A 16 -13.91 22.47 -16.72
CA LYS A 16 -14.53 23.60 -16.01
C LYS A 16 -13.66 24.21 -14.92
N ASP A 17 -12.39 23.82 -14.86
CA ASP A 17 -11.45 24.26 -13.83
C ASP A 17 -11.91 23.97 -12.38
N LEU A 18 -12.70 22.90 -12.17
CA LEU A 18 -13.18 22.48 -10.85
C LEU A 18 -12.24 21.52 -10.15
N THR A 19 -11.33 20.91 -10.90
CA THR A 19 -10.25 20.06 -10.39
C THR A 19 -9.08 20.05 -11.34
N ASP A 20 -7.87 19.95 -10.82
CA ASP A 20 -6.64 19.86 -11.62
C ASP A 20 -6.28 18.42 -11.99
N GLN A 21 -6.78 17.44 -11.22
CA GLN A 21 -6.41 16.03 -11.39
C GLN A 21 -7.59 15.10 -11.13
N LEU A 22 -7.63 14.01 -11.87
CA LEU A 22 -8.64 12.97 -11.75
C LEU A 22 -8.03 11.64 -11.35
N GLY A 23 -8.76 10.85 -10.58
CA GLY A 23 -8.26 9.55 -10.17
C GLY A 23 -9.33 8.61 -9.67
N ILE A 24 -8.93 7.37 -9.40
CA ILE A 24 -9.80 6.34 -8.85
C ILE A 24 -9.25 5.76 -7.55
N ALA A 25 -10.16 5.40 -6.65
CA ALA A 25 -9.90 4.61 -5.46
C ALA A 25 -10.86 3.41 -5.48
N PRO A 26 -10.45 2.27 -6.03
CA PRO A 26 -11.31 1.09 -6.06
C PRO A 26 -11.56 0.58 -4.64
N GLY A 27 -12.61 -0.22 -4.50
CA GLY A 27 -13.14 -0.70 -3.24
C GLY A 27 -12.15 -1.26 -2.20
N PRO A 28 -12.65 -1.84 -1.10
CA PRO A 28 -11.83 -2.07 0.10
C PRO A 28 -10.66 -3.04 -0.10
N ALA A 29 -10.68 -3.87 -1.12
CA ALA A 29 -9.65 -4.88 -1.41
C ALA A 29 -9.17 -4.81 -2.86
N ASN A 30 -8.07 -5.52 -3.17
CA ASN A 30 -7.50 -5.60 -4.52
C ASN A 30 -8.28 -6.54 -5.49
N GLY A 31 -9.52 -6.90 -5.17
CA GLY A 31 -10.36 -7.75 -6.03
C GLY A 31 -10.68 -7.14 -7.41
N PHE A 32 -10.46 -5.82 -7.57
CA PHE A 32 -10.74 -5.06 -8.79
C PHE A 32 -9.51 -4.82 -9.66
N THR A 33 -8.44 -5.60 -9.47
CA THR A 33 -7.17 -5.42 -10.19
C THR A 33 -7.35 -5.46 -11.71
N LEU A 34 -8.14 -6.41 -12.24
CA LEU A 34 -8.38 -6.52 -13.68
C LEU A 34 -9.19 -5.34 -14.23
N ASP A 35 -10.21 -4.91 -13.49
CA ASP A 35 -11.01 -3.73 -13.87
C ASP A 35 -10.16 -2.46 -13.87
N MET A 36 -9.20 -2.36 -12.96
CA MET A 36 -8.25 -1.24 -12.92
C MET A 36 -7.34 -1.23 -14.14
N ILE A 37 -6.81 -2.40 -14.53
CA ILE A 37 -5.97 -2.53 -15.73
C ILE A 37 -6.77 -2.09 -16.96
N GLU A 38 -8.00 -2.59 -17.11
CA GLU A 38 -8.91 -2.20 -18.19
C GLU A 38 -9.20 -0.68 -18.17
N CYS A 39 -9.40 -0.13 -16.96
CA CYS A 39 -9.63 1.31 -16.80
C CYS A 39 -8.43 2.15 -17.24
N PHE A 40 -7.21 1.74 -16.89
CA PHE A 40 -5.98 2.42 -17.33
C PHE A 40 -5.79 2.35 -18.84
N GLU A 41 -6.13 1.21 -19.45
CA GLU A 41 -6.04 1.03 -20.91
C GLU A 41 -7.04 1.87 -21.68
N LYS A 42 -8.24 2.11 -21.10
CA LYS A 42 -9.31 2.88 -21.77
C LYS A 42 -9.27 4.38 -21.48
N PHE A 43 -8.85 4.76 -20.27
CA PHE A 43 -9.00 6.13 -19.77
C PHE A 43 -7.70 6.70 -19.15
N GLY A 44 -6.56 6.05 -19.38
CA GLY A 44 -5.28 6.50 -18.83
C GLY A 44 -4.86 7.90 -19.29
N ASP A 45 -5.33 8.34 -20.43
CA ASP A 45 -5.08 9.69 -20.98
C ASP A 45 -5.82 10.83 -20.25
N VAL A 46 -6.85 10.49 -19.48
CA VAL A 46 -7.62 11.43 -18.65
C VAL A 46 -7.53 11.16 -17.15
N MET A 47 -6.75 10.12 -16.79
CA MET A 47 -6.57 9.70 -15.39
C MET A 47 -5.16 10.03 -14.92
N ASP A 48 -5.05 10.83 -13.84
CA ASP A 48 -3.76 11.15 -13.23
C ASP A 48 -3.35 10.14 -12.17
N TRP A 49 -4.31 9.67 -11.34
CA TRP A 49 -4.02 8.88 -10.15
C TRP A 49 -4.91 7.65 -9.99
N ALA A 50 -4.32 6.61 -9.42
CA ALA A 50 -5.08 5.48 -8.89
C ALA A 50 -4.54 5.05 -7.54
N MET A 51 -5.46 4.74 -6.61
CA MET A 51 -5.10 4.24 -5.28
C MET A 51 -5.22 2.72 -5.24
N ILE A 52 -4.18 2.03 -4.76
CA ILE A 52 -4.19 0.57 -4.60
C ILE A 52 -3.72 0.17 -3.21
N ILE A 53 -4.04 -1.06 -2.78
CA ILE A 53 -3.35 -1.70 -1.66
C ILE A 53 -2.06 -2.30 -2.21
N LEU A 54 -0.94 -1.88 -1.66
CA LEU A 54 0.36 -2.46 -1.95
C LEU A 54 1.26 -2.28 -0.72
N ASN A 55 1.87 -3.36 -0.29
CA ASN A 55 2.85 -3.35 0.79
C ASN A 55 3.74 -4.60 0.70
N PRO A 56 4.84 -4.68 1.46
CA PRO A 56 5.76 -5.81 1.41
C PRO A 56 5.12 -7.19 1.61
N PHE A 57 3.98 -7.29 2.31
CA PHE A 57 3.30 -8.55 2.63
C PHE A 57 2.04 -8.82 1.83
N GLU A 58 1.61 -7.85 1.02
CA GLU A 58 0.48 -7.96 0.08
C GLU A 58 0.86 -7.40 -1.30
N PRO A 59 1.92 -7.92 -1.94
CA PRO A 59 2.25 -7.51 -3.31
C PRO A 59 1.20 -7.97 -4.31
N TRP A 60 0.62 -9.16 -4.13
CA TRP A 60 -0.42 -9.71 -5.02
C TRP A 60 -1.83 -9.37 -4.50
N PRO A 61 -2.81 -9.09 -5.36
CA PRO A 61 -2.70 -8.92 -6.81
C PRO A 61 -2.36 -7.48 -7.25
N GLY A 62 -2.23 -6.53 -6.30
CA GLY A 62 -2.03 -5.10 -6.57
C GLY A 62 -0.85 -4.81 -7.50
N GLN A 63 0.24 -5.57 -7.36
CA GLN A 63 1.43 -5.42 -8.21
C GLN A 63 1.14 -5.55 -9.72
N HIS A 64 0.05 -6.25 -10.10
CA HIS A 64 -0.28 -6.46 -11.51
C HIS A 64 -0.79 -5.20 -12.22
N VAL A 65 -1.24 -4.18 -11.49
CA VAL A 65 -1.63 -2.91 -12.11
C VAL A 65 -0.42 -2.05 -12.49
N LEU A 66 0.74 -2.26 -11.85
CA LEU A 66 1.92 -1.39 -12.01
C LEU A 66 2.39 -1.28 -13.47
N PRO A 67 2.55 -2.39 -14.25
CA PRO A 67 2.93 -2.26 -15.65
C PRO A 67 1.92 -1.50 -16.50
N ALA A 68 0.62 -1.67 -16.24
CA ALA A 68 -0.43 -0.95 -16.96
C ALA A 68 -0.43 0.55 -16.57
N ALA A 69 -0.26 0.87 -15.29
CA ALA A 69 -0.09 2.23 -14.81
C ALA A 69 1.11 2.92 -15.47
N GLN A 70 2.27 2.26 -15.46
CA GLN A 70 3.50 2.76 -16.10
C GLN A 70 3.30 3.05 -17.59
N LYS A 71 2.66 2.11 -18.32
CA LYS A 71 2.40 2.22 -19.75
C LYS A 71 1.49 3.40 -20.09
N ASN A 72 0.50 3.67 -19.25
CA ASN A 72 -0.54 4.67 -19.50
C ASN A 72 -0.30 5.99 -18.73
N GLY A 73 0.85 6.15 -18.06
CA GLY A 73 1.21 7.38 -17.36
C GLY A 73 0.39 7.67 -16.10
N VAL A 74 -0.31 6.65 -15.56
CA VAL A 74 -1.12 6.79 -14.34
C VAL A 74 -0.21 6.67 -13.12
N LYS A 75 -0.25 7.66 -12.24
CA LYS A 75 0.47 7.67 -10.98
C LYS A 75 -0.25 6.80 -9.95
N ILE A 76 0.51 6.07 -9.17
CA ILE A 76 -0.04 5.19 -8.12
C ILE A 76 0.20 5.80 -6.74
N LEU A 77 -0.87 5.83 -5.96
CA LEU A 77 -0.84 6.07 -4.53
C LEU A 77 -1.15 4.75 -3.82
N THR A 78 -0.25 4.31 -2.92
CA THR A 78 -0.45 3.05 -2.20
C THR A 78 -0.98 3.29 -0.79
N ARG A 79 -1.96 2.48 -0.36
CA ARG A 79 -2.53 2.48 0.98
C ARG A 79 -2.31 1.14 1.69
N VAL A 80 -2.58 1.09 2.98
CA VAL A 80 -2.34 -0.09 3.84
C VAL A 80 -0.85 -0.47 3.83
N VAL A 81 0.02 0.52 3.67
CA VAL A 81 1.48 0.34 3.60
C VAL A 81 2.03 -0.28 4.90
N ASP A 82 1.38 0.02 6.02
CA ASP A 82 1.67 -0.46 7.37
C ASP A 82 1.24 -1.91 7.64
N TYR A 83 0.57 -2.57 6.69
CA TYR A 83 -0.01 -3.92 6.85
C TYR A 83 -0.87 -4.04 8.12
N GLY A 84 -1.79 -3.10 8.33
CA GLY A 84 -2.68 -3.10 9.48
C GLY A 84 -1.99 -2.83 10.82
N GLY A 85 -0.92 -2.05 10.81
CA GLY A 85 -0.16 -1.62 12.00
C GLY A 85 1.07 -2.47 12.29
N VAL A 86 1.17 -3.68 11.73
CA VAL A 86 2.29 -4.60 12.07
C VAL A 86 3.65 -4.01 11.69
N LEU A 87 3.73 -3.28 10.57
CA LEU A 87 4.97 -2.63 10.13
C LEU A 87 5.31 -1.34 10.90
N HIS A 88 4.43 -0.88 11.79
CA HIS A 88 4.77 0.12 12.82
C HIS A 88 5.46 -0.48 14.05
N ASP A 89 5.60 -1.81 14.14
CA ASP A 89 6.14 -2.55 15.29
C ASP A 89 5.31 -2.40 16.59
N ASP A 90 4.02 -2.07 16.48
CA ASP A 90 3.11 -1.91 17.62
C ASP A 90 1.88 -2.85 17.59
N VAL A 91 1.71 -3.61 16.52
CA VAL A 91 0.79 -4.75 16.44
C VAL A 91 1.62 -6.02 16.40
N LYS A 92 1.57 -6.81 17.47
CA LYS A 92 2.40 -8.01 17.69
C LYS A 92 1.53 -9.24 18.03
N PRO A 93 2.08 -10.46 18.02
CA PRO A 93 1.36 -11.65 18.45
C PRO A 93 0.65 -11.43 19.79
N GLY A 94 -0.64 -11.82 19.84
CA GLY A 94 -1.48 -11.59 21.01
C GLY A 94 -2.15 -10.20 21.09
N HIS A 95 -1.98 -9.35 20.09
CA HIS A 95 -2.68 -8.08 20.02
C HIS A 95 -4.21 -8.28 19.92
N HIS A 96 -4.96 -7.53 20.72
CA HIS A 96 -6.40 -7.58 20.73
C HIS A 96 -6.99 -6.36 20.00
N PHE A 97 -7.60 -6.60 18.87
CA PHE A 97 -8.36 -5.58 18.16
C PHE A 97 -9.70 -5.31 18.84
N ARG A 98 -10.13 -4.04 18.87
CA ARG A 98 -11.43 -3.65 19.43
C ARG A 98 -12.57 -4.18 18.59
N ASP A 99 -13.74 -4.36 19.22
CA ASP A 99 -14.96 -4.69 18.52
C ASP A 99 -15.26 -3.66 17.42
N GLY A 100 -15.57 -4.14 16.21
CA GLY A 100 -15.81 -3.28 15.05
C GLY A 100 -14.55 -2.85 14.28
N ASP A 101 -13.35 -3.22 14.74
CA ASP A 101 -12.14 -3.02 13.97
C ASP A 101 -12.14 -3.95 12.75
N HIS A 102 -12.01 -3.39 11.54
CA HIS A 102 -12.05 -4.17 10.30
C HIS A 102 -10.90 -5.19 10.19
N ARG A 103 -9.82 -5.03 10.95
CA ARG A 103 -8.70 -5.99 10.99
C ARG A 103 -9.09 -7.33 11.62
N THR A 104 -10.20 -7.38 12.35
CA THR A 104 -10.78 -8.64 12.87
C THR A 104 -11.31 -9.54 11.76
N TYR A 105 -11.54 -9.03 10.54
CA TYR A 105 -11.92 -9.83 9.37
C TYR A 105 -10.75 -10.51 8.67
N ARG A 106 -9.51 -10.20 9.06
CA ARG A 106 -8.34 -10.91 8.54
C ARG A 106 -8.30 -12.35 9.09
N PRO A 107 -7.68 -13.30 8.36
CA PRO A 107 -7.56 -14.69 8.82
C PRO A 107 -6.89 -14.78 10.19
N GLU A 108 -7.31 -15.77 10.99
CA GLU A 108 -6.64 -16.06 12.27
C GLU A 108 -5.13 -16.29 12.05
N GLY A 109 -4.30 -15.78 12.96
CA GLY A 109 -2.83 -15.91 12.90
C GLY A 109 -2.14 -14.99 11.89
N TRP A 110 -2.85 -14.05 11.23
CA TRP A 110 -2.24 -13.16 10.26
C TRP A 110 -1.13 -12.25 10.85
N VAL A 111 -1.26 -11.86 12.14
CA VAL A 111 -0.25 -11.08 12.84
C VAL A 111 1.01 -11.91 13.07
N ASP A 112 0.85 -13.16 13.51
CA ASP A 112 1.98 -14.09 13.74
C ASP A 112 2.76 -14.32 12.45
N HIS A 113 2.06 -14.62 11.37
CA HIS A 113 2.68 -14.77 10.04
C HIS A 113 3.38 -13.51 9.56
N ALA A 114 2.81 -12.34 9.80
CA ALA A 114 3.45 -11.07 9.47
C ALA A 114 4.73 -10.86 10.28
N CYS A 115 4.72 -11.14 11.58
CA CYS A 115 5.91 -11.04 12.43
C CYS A 115 7.02 -11.99 11.99
N GLU A 116 6.70 -13.21 11.58
CA GLU A 116 7.69 -14.15 11.00
C GLU A 116 8.35 -13.59 9.72
N LYS A 117 7.58 -12.88 8.88
CA LYS A 117 8.11 -12.21 7.69
C LYS A 117 8.95 -11.00 8.06
N ILE A 118 8.54 -10.22 9.07
CA ILE A 118 9.31 -9.08 9.60
C ILE A 118 10.71 -9.53 10.01
N GLU A 119 10.85 -10.61 10.76
CA GLU A 119 12.17 -11.09 11.19
C GLU A 119 13.11 -11.44 10.02
N LYS A 120 12.54 -11.82 8.88
CA LYS A 120 13.32 -12.13 7.67
C LYS A 120 13.74 -10.87 6.88
N ILE A 121 12.97 -9.79 6.94
CA ILE A 121 13.28 -8.54 6.21
C ILE A 121 13.97 -7.50 7.10
N ARG A 122 13.90 -7.64 8.43
CA ARG A 122 14.55 -6.74 9.41
C ARG A 122 16.03 -6.51 9.14
N PRO A 123 16.86 -7.54 8.79
CA PRO A 123 18.26 -7.29 8.46
C PRO A 123 18.48 -6.31 7.29
N ILE A 124 17.52 -6.21 6.37
CA ILE A 124 17.57 -5.22 5.27
C ILE A 124 17.29 -3.82 5.83
N ALA A 125 16.28 -3.68 6.70
CA ALA A 125 15.99 -2.41 7.37
C ALA A 125 17.20 -1.93 8.19
N ASP A 126 17.75 -2.80 9.02
CA ASP A 126 18.91 -2.51 9.89
C ASP A 126 20.15 -2.08 9.09
N LYS A 127 20.42 -2.73 7.95
CA LYS A 127 21.52 -2.38 7.05
C LYS A 127 21.45 -0.92 6.58
N HIS A 128 20.23 -0.40 6.36
CA HIS A 128 19.97 0.95 5.87
C HIS A 128 19.60 1.93 6.99
N GLY A 129 19.54 1.48 8.25
CA GLY A 129 19.11 2.31 9.39
C GLY A 129 17.65 2.75 9.31
N LEU A 130 16.80 1.93 8.68
CA LEU A 130 15.37 2.20 8.50
C LEU A 130 14.54 1.53 9.59
N SER A 131 13.49 2.19 10.03
CA SER A 131 12.41 1.50 10.73
C SER A 131 11.63 0.60 9.77
N MET A 132 10.80 -0.32 10.32
CA MET A 132 10.05 -1.24 9.47
C MET A 132 9.02 -0.52 8.58
N ILE A 133 8.40 0.55 9.10
CA ILE A 133 7.47 1.35 8.28
C ILE A 133 8.22 2.16 7.21
N GLN A 134 9.41 2.66 7.50
CA GLN A 134 10.25 3.34 6.52
C GLN A 134 10.70 2.36 5.42
N LEU A 135 11.09 1.13 5.78
CA LEU A 135 11.39 0.07 4.80
C LEU A 135 10.17 -0.19 3.90
N ALA A 136 8.96 -0.30 4.46
CA ALA A 136 7.75 -0.52 3.69
C ALA A 136 7.44 0.64 2.74
N CYS A 137 7.62 1.88 3.19
CA CYS A 137 7.49 3.06 2.33
C CYS A 137 8.51 3.04 1.19
N GLN A 138 9.78 2.79 1.48
CA GLN A 138 10.86 2.71 0.49
C GLN A 138 10.62 1.58 -0.52
N TRP A 139 10.16 0.42 -0.04
CA TRP A 139 9.82 -0.70 -0.92
C TRP A 139 8.69 -0.34 -1.89
N ASN A 140 7.63 0.33 -1.43
CA ASN A 140 6.55 0.81 -2.29
C ASN A 140 7.07 1.81 -3.33
N LEU A 141 7.81 2.82 -2.88
CA LEU A 141 8.37 3.88 -3.72
C LEU A 141 9.47 3.40 -4.69
N ALA A 142 9.97 2.17 -4.54
CA ALA A 142 10.88 1.55 -5.48
C ALA A 142 10.20 1.11 -6.80
N HIS A 143 8.86 1.10 -6.86
CA HIS A 143 8.11 0.73 -8.04
C HIS A 143 7.80 1.96 -8.89
N GLY A 144 8.26 1.97 -10.14
CA GLY A 144 8.25 3.14 -11.03
C GLY A 144 6.99 4.02 -11.04
N PRO A 145 5.75 3.49 -11.13
CA PRO A 145 4.55 4.32 -11.13
C PRO A 145 4.07 4.75 -9.73
N VAL A 146 4.70 4.26 -8.65
CA VAL A 146 4.31 4.65 -7.28
C VAL A 146 4.96 5.98 -6.91
N GLU A 147 4.12 7.02 -6.82
CA GLU A 147 4.54 8.39 -6.52
C GLU A 147 4.23 8.78 -5.06
N SER A 148 3.35 8.04 -4.39
CA SER A 148 2.94 8.36 -3.02
C SER A 148 2.56 7.13 -2.22
N VAL A 149 2.81 7.20 -0.91
CA VAL A 149 2.47 6.16 0.07
C VAL A 149 1.64 6.76 1.20
N VAL A 150 0.59 6.03 1.62
CA VAL A 150 -0.30 6.44 2.72
C VAL A 150 -0.35 5.32 3.76
N PRO A 151 0.62 5.25 4.69
CA PRO A 151 0.52 4.39 5.85
C PRO A 151 -0.66 4.80 6.74
N THR A 152 -1.34 3.84 7.34
CA THR A 152 -2.41 4.13 8.28
C THR A 152 -1.82 4.55 9.63
N LEU A 153 -2.33 5.63 10.20
CA LEU A 153 -1.95 6.10 11.53
C LEU A 153 -3.10 5.81 12.51
N ILE A 154 -2.95 4.77 13.29
CA ILE A 154 -3.89 4.38 14.34
C ILE A 154 -3.16 4.45 15.69
N GLN A 155 -3.78 5.06 16.68
CA GLN A 155 -3.34 4.92 18.06
C GLN A 155 -3.80 3.56 18.58
N GLU A 156 -2.87 2.61 18.61
CA GLU A 156 -3.13 1.28 19.15
C GLU A 156 -3.32 1.31 20.67
N ALA A 157 -3.86 0.23 21.22
CA ALA A 157 -3.96 -0.01 22.65
C ALA A 157 -3.12 -1.24 23.02
N GLY A 158 -2.57 -1.23 24.23
CA GLY A 158 -1.79 -2.36 24.73
C GLY A 158 -0.35 -1.99 25.06
N PRO A 159 0.44 -2.98 25.53
CA PRO A 159 1.79 -2.71 26.05
C PRO A 159 2.81 -2.34 24.96
N ASP A 160 2.56 -2.75 23.72
CA ASP A 160 3.44 -2.48 22.58
C ASP A 160 3.04 -1.22 21.80
N ALA A 161 1.92 -0.58 22.18
CA ALA A 161 1.40 0.58 21.46
C ALA A 161 2.38 1.74 21.46
N LYS A 162 2.67 2.28 20.27
CA LYS A 162 3.46 3.50 20.11
C LYS A 162 2.55 4.73 20.10
N PRO A 163 2.98 5.86 20.69
CA PRO A 163 2.32 7.13 20.45
C PRO A 163 2.21 7.45 18.97
N ILE A 164 1.12 8.10 18.56
CA ILE A 164 0.92 8.45 17.15
C ILE A 164 1.94 9.48 16.70
N GLU A 165 2.42 10.32 17.61
CA GLU A 165 3.48 11.29 17.39
C GLU A 165 4.78 10.61 16.99
N ASP A 166 5.17 9.52 17.66
CA ASP A 166 6.38 8.76 17.34
C ASP A 166 6.28 8.13 15.92
N LYS A 167 5.08 7.70 15.51
CA LYS A 167 4.83 7.20 14.15
C LYS A 167 4.93 8.31 13.10
N LEU A 168 4.46 9.51 13.44
CA LEU A 168 4.62 10.68 12.57
C LEU A 168 6.07 11.10 12.42
N ASP A 169 6.83 11.09 13.51
CA ASP A 169 8.27 11.40 13.50
C ASP A 169 9.05 10.37 12.66
N ASP A 170 8.70 9.09 12.78
CA ASP A 170 9.27 8.00 11.97
C ASP A 170 9.04 8.24 10.47
N LEU A 171 7.82 8.65 10.10
CA LEU A 171 7.47 8.96 8.71
C LEU A 171 8.11 10.27 8.24
N ALA A 172 8.18 11.28 9.09
CA ALA A 172 8.83 12.55 8.76
C ALA A 172 10.35 12.40 8.53
N ALA A 173 10.96 11.40 9.15
CA ALA A 173 12.37 11.04 8.99
C ALA A 173 12.63 10.09 7.80
N LEU A 174 11.62 9.80 6.96
CA LEU A 174 11.80 8.95 5.78
C LEU A 174 12.87 9.57 4.86
N PRO A 175 13.92 8.83 4.48
CA PRO A 175 14.91 9.32 3.53
C PRO A 175 14.29 9.74 2.19
N GLY A 176 14.69 10.89 1.65
CA GLY A 176 14.18 11.40 0.39
C GLY A 176 14.65 10.61 -0.83
N GLU A 177 15.75 9.85 -0.71
CA GLU A 177 16.23 8.93 -1.73
C GLU A 177 15.88 7.49 -1.35
N ASN A 178 15.58 6.66 -2.35
CA ASN A 178 15.35 5.24 -2.12
C ASN A 178 16.69 4.54 -1.87
N LEU A 179 16.85 3.94 -0.70
CA LEU A 179 18.08 3.26 -0.26
C LEU A 179 18.13 1.79 -0.67
N LEU A 180 16.99 1.20 -1.06
CA LEU A 180 16.91 -0.21 -1.40
C LEU A 180 17.44 -0.49 -2.80
N SER A 181 18.31 -1.48 -2.92
CA SER A 181 18.70 -2.01 -4.21
C SER A 181 17.57 -2.82 -4.86
N ALA A 182 17.60 -2.98 -6.18
CA ALA A 182 16.62 -3.81 -6.91
C ALA A 182 16.60 -5.27 -6.40
N GLU A 183 17.75 -5.79 -5.96
CA GLU A 183 17.85 -7.14 -5.38
C GLU A 183 17.15 -7.22 -4.02
N GLU A 184 17.27 -6.20 -3.18
CA GLU A 184 16.59 -6.12 -1.88
C GLU A 184 15.07 -5.97 -2.06
N VAL A 185 14.62 -5.15 -3.00
CA VAL A 185 13.19 -5.01 -3.35
C VAL A 185 12.61 -6.36 -3.77
N GLU A 186 13.31 -7.09 -4.62
CA GLU A 186 12.88 -8.42 -5.07
C GLU A 186 12.96 -9.47 -3.94
N THR A 187 13.94 -9.39 -3.06
CA THR A 187 14.06 -10.27 -1.89
C THR A 187 12.89 -10.06 -0.94
N ILE A 188 12.55 -8.81 -0.65
CA ILE A 188 11.38 -8.45 0.18
C ILE A 188 10.10 -8.97 -0.47
N ARG A 189 9.93 -8.77 -1.78
CA ARG A 189 8.77 -9.27 -2.55
C ARG A 189 8.60 -10.79 -2.41
N LYS A 190 9.71 -11.56 -2.51
CA LYS A 190 9.69 -13.02 -2.36
C LYS A 190 9.34 -13.47 -0.95
N ILE A 191 9.88 -12.80 0.07
CA ILE A 191 9.56 -13.09 1.47
C ILE A 191 8.09 -12.78 1.76
N GLY A 192 7.60 -11.68 1.20
CA GLY A 192 6.23 -11.21 1.38
C GLY A 192 5.18 -11.93 0.56
N ASP A 193 5.56 -12.81 -0.36
CA ASP A 193 4.66 -13.43 -1.34
C ASP A 193 3.35 -13.91 -0.70
N ASN A 194 2.25 -13.46 -1.28
CA ASN A 194 0.88 -13.80 -0.89
C ASN A 194 0.05 -14.29 -2.09
N THR A 195 0.70 -14.77 -3.13
CA THR A 195 0.04 -15.20 -4.38
C THR A 195 -1.08 -16.20 -4.09
N GLY A 196 -2.28 -15.91 -4.63
CA GLY A 196 -3.48 -16.72 -4.42
C GLY A 196 -4.22 -16.47 -3.10
N CYS A 197 -3.71 -15.61 -2.22
CA CYS A 197 -4.39 -15.27 -0.98
C CYS A 197 -5.44 -14.18 -1.22
N MET A 198 -6.70 -14.57 -1.36
CA MET A 198 -7.85 -13.65 -1.45
C MET A 198 -8.48 -13.34 -0.09
N ALA A 199 -7.74 -13.52 0.99
CA ALA A 199 -8.27 -13.47 2.35
C ALA A 199 -8.61 -12.06 2.85
N LEU A 200 -8.28 -11.00 2.12
CA LEU A 200 -8.82 -9.67 2.36
C LEU A 200 -10.25 -9.60 1.85
N LYS A 201 -11.16 -10.11 2.65
CA LYS A 201 -12.56 -9.70 2.56
C LYS A 201 -12.65 -8.36 3.29
N GLY A 202 -12.47 -7.30 2.55
CA GLY A 202 -12.79 -5.97 3.01
C GLY A 202 -14.26 -5.74 2.95
#